data_6a9892fd1e1a77b0dd662c5bc5cc1863
#
_entry.id   6a9892fd1e1a77b0dd662c5bc5cc1863
#
_cell.length_a   1.000
_cell.length_b   1.000
_cell.length_c   1.000
_cell.angle_alpha   90.00
_cell.angle_beta   90.00
_cell.angle_gamma   90.00
#
_symmetry.space_group_name_H-M   'P 1'
#
loop_
_entity.id
_entity.type
_entity.pdbx_description
1 polymer ?
#
loop_
_entity_poly.entity_id
_entity_poly.type
_entity_poly.pdbx_seq_one_letter_code
_entity_poly.pdbx_strand_id
1 'polypeptide(L)'
;LLGIQPFARCFEMKEACYAATPAIQLAKDYLAQHPNEKVLVIASDTARYGINSGGEPTQGAGAVAMIISHEPSILKLNDDAVACTEDVYDFWRPTGHKYPLVAGALSKDAYIKSFQESWNEYARRQDKSLADFESLCFHVPFTKMGQKALDSIIDYADDTTQKRLKSSYQDAVYYNRYVGNIYTGSLYLSLISLLETRDLKEGQTIGLFSYGSGSVGEFFSATLVDGFKDHLDIESHQSLLNNRIEVSVDEYESFFERFDNLEFNHELEQSAEDK
;
A
#
# COMPACT_ATOMS: atom_id res chain seq x y z
N LEU A 1 -15.03 20.42 -1.93
CA LEU A 1 -14.85 19.74 -0.64
C LEU A 1 -13.46 20.02 -0.04
N LEU A 2 -12.39 19.74 -0.76
CA LEU A 2 -11.01 19.90 -0.28
C LEU A 2 -10.44 21.31 -0.47
N GLY A 3 -11.16 22.25 -1.07
CA GLY A 3 -10.68 23.60 -1.33
C GLY A 3 -9.50 23.68 -2.32
N ILE A 4 -9.25 22.62 -3.09
CA ILE A 4 -8.20 22.61 -4.11
C ILE A 4 -8.59 23.59 -5.22
N GLN A 5 -7.64 24.44 -5.62
CA GLN A 5 -7.87 25.42 -6.67
C GLN A 5 -8.15 24.74 -8.02
N PRO A 6 -9.00 25.33 -8.90
CA PRO A 6 -9.51 24.64 -10.10
C PRO A 6 -8.49 24.42 -11.21
N PHE A 7 -7.30 24.99 -11.11
CA PHE A 7 -6.23 24.84 -12.10
C PHE A 7 -5.24 23.71 -11.77
N ALA A 8 -5.52 22.93 -10.72
CA ALA A 8 -4.74 21.73 -10.43
C ALA A 8 -4.95 20.68 -11.53
N ARG A 9 -3.85 20.06 -11.98
CA ARG A 9 -3.93 18.91 -12.89
C ARG A 9 -4.36 17.69 -12.08
N CYS A 10 -5.42 17.03 -12.52
CA CYS A 10 -5.92 15.81 -11.89
C CYS A 10 -6.05 14.69 -12.92
N PHE A 11 -5.58 13.48 -12.60
CA PHE A 11 -5.74 12.30 -13.44
C PHE A 11 -5.73 11.03 -12.59
N GLU A 12 -6.27 9.96 -13.12
CA GLU A 12 -6.31 8.64 -12.49
C GLU A 12 -5.23 7.74 -13.07
N MET A 13 -4.61 6.92 -12.21
CA MET A 13 -3.68 5.87 -12.62
C MET A 13 -4.24 4.51 -12.22
N LYS A 14 -4.06 3.52 -13.10
CA LYS A 14 -4.49 2.14 -12.87
C LYS A 14 -3.39 1.16 -13.26
N GLU A 15 -2.91 0.40 -12.31
CA GLU A 15 -2.06 -0.77 -12.47
C GLU A 15 -2.25 -1.67 -11.24
N ALA A 16 -3.44 -2.22 -11.12
CA ALA A 16 -3.84 -3.04 -9.98
C ALA A 16 -3.37 -2.42 -8.64
N CYS A 17 -2.75 -3.22 -7.77
CA CYS A 17 -2.28 -2.75 -6.45
C CYS A 17 -0.98 -1.93 -6.50
N TYR A 18 -0.38 -1.72 -7.67
CA TYR A 18 0.86 -0.97 -7.84
C TYR A 18 0.64 0.52 -8.14
N ALA A 19 -0.54 0.93 -8.60
CA ALA A 19 -0.82 2.24 -9.21
C ALA A 19 -0.35 3.48 -8.42
N ALA A 20 -0.37 3.47 -7.08
CA ALA A 20 0.10 4.62 -6.30
C ALA A 20 1.63 4.77 -6.31
N THR A 21 2.37 3.68 -6.49
CA THR A 21 3.85 3.73 -6.53
C THR A 21 4.36 4.50 -7.75
N PRO A 22 3.97 4.19 -9.00
CA PRO A 22 4.35 5.00 -10.14
C PRO A 22 3.80 6.44 -10.05
N ALA A 23 2.64 6.66 -9.42
CA ALA A 23 2.16 8.02 -9.18
C ALA A 23 3.11 8.84 -8.29
N ILE A 24 3.68 8.23 -7.25
CA ILE A 24 4.69 8.84 -6.38
C ILE A 24 5.99 9.09 -7.15
N GLN A 25 6.47 8.12 -7.94
CA GLN A 25 7.69 8.28 -8.74
C GLN A 25 7.53 9.42 -9.76
N LEU A 26 6.40 9.49 -10.48
CA LEU A 26 6.10 10.59 -11.41
C LEU A 26 5.94 11.93 -10.68
N ALA A 27 5.36 11.94 -9.47
CA ALA A 27 5.28 13.15 -8.65
C ALA A 27 6.66 13.67 -8.28
N LYS A 28 7.59 12.77 -7.89
CA LYS A 28 8.99 13.11 -7.60
C LYS A 28 9.68 13.71 -8.82
N ASP A 29 9.53 13.10 -10.00
CA ASP A 29 10.12 13.58 -11.25
C ASP A 29 9.53 14.96 -11.66
N TYR A 30 8.23 15.15 -11.48
CA TYR A 30 7.58 16.44 -11.73
C TYR A 30 8.12 17.53 -10.80
N LEU A 31 8.26 17.25 -9.51
CA LEU A 31 8.74 18.19 -8.51
C LEU A 31 10.22 18.53 -8.66
N ALA A 32 11.01 17.69 -9.32
CA ALA A 32 12.41 18.03 -9.65
C ALA A 32 12.50 19.26 -10.58
N GLN A 33 11.46 19.51 -11.40
CA GLN A 33 11.36 20.68 -12.27
C GLN A 33 10.47 21.79 -11.67
N HIS A 34 9.65 21.46 -10.67
CA HIS A 34 8.68 22.36 -10.04
C HIS A 34 8.81 22.34 -8.50
N PRO A 35 9.98 22.75 -7.94
CA PRO A 35 10.28 22.54 -6.52
C PRO A 35 9.38 23.29 -5.53
N ASN A 36 8.68 24.32 -5.99
CA ASN A 36 7.74 25.10 -5.16
C ASN A 36 6.31 24.55 -5.15
N GLU A 37 6.05 23.49 -5.93
CA GLU A 37 4.75 22.86 -6.01
C GLU A 37 4.62 21.68 -5.05
N LYS A 38 3.42 21.16 -4.90
CA LYS A 38 3.11 19.94 -4.16
C LYS A 38 2.21 19.06 -5.00
N VAL A 39 2.39 17.75 -4.89
CA VAL A 39 1.53 16.77 -5.54
C VAL A 39 0.80 15.97 -4.46
N LEU A 40 -0.53 15.91 -4.56
CA LEU A 40 -1.34 15.04 -3.72
C LEU A 40 -1.58 13.73 -4.46
N VAL A 41 -1.08 12.63 -3.89
CA VAL A 41 -1.36 11.27 -4.36
C VAL A 41 -2.38 10.64 -3.42
N ILE A 42 -3.50 10.18 -3.96
CA ILE A 42 -4.56 9.52 -3.20
C ILE A 42 -4.67 8.07 -3.68
N ALA A 43 -4.42 7.12 -2.78
CA ALA A 43 -4.64 5.69 -2.98
C ALA A 43 -5.94 5.31 -2.28
N SER A 44 -7.03 5.11 -3.02
CA SER A 44 -8.35 4.83 -2.46
C SER A 44 -9.00 3.67 -3.19
N ASP A 45 -9.45 2.67 -2.44
CA ASP A 45 -10.12 1.52 -3.03
C ASP A 45 -11.01 0.76 -2.03
N THR A 46 -11.88 -0.08 -2.59
CA THR A 46 -12.69 -1.05 -1.86
C THR A 46 -12.51 -2.41 -2.52
N ALA A 47 -11.79 -3.31 -1.84
CA ALA A 47 -11.59 -4.67 -2.32
C ALA A 47 -12.85 -5.50 -2.12
N ARG A 48 -13.40 -6.07 -3.21
CA ARG A 48 -14.62 -6.87 -3.21
C ARG A 48 -14.43 -8.14 -4.01
N TYR A 49 -14.63 -9.27 -3.36
CA TYR A 49 -14.41 -10.60 -3.96
C TYR A 49 -15.67 -11.47 -3.93
N GLY A 50 -16.75 -10.97 -3.34
CA GLY A 50 -18.03 -11.68 -3.17
C GLY A 50 -18.14 -12.43 -1.85
N ILE A 51 -19.37 -12.56 -1.36
CA ILE A 51 -19.70 -13.32 -0.15
C ILE A 51 -19.42 -14.81 -0.40
N ASN A 52 -18.95 -15.51 0.62
CA ASN A 52 -18.56 -16.92 0.59
C ASN A 52 -17.43 -17.25 -0.38
N SER A 53 -16.65 -16.25 -0.84
CA SER A 53 -15.44 -16.47 -1.62
C SER A 53 -14.21 -16.69 -0.74
N GLY A 54 -13.18 -17.36 -1.27
CA GLY A 54 -11.91 -17.51 -0.55
C GLY A 54 -11.18 -16.19 -0.28
N GLY A 55 -11.53 -15.12 -0.98
CA GLY A 55 -10.97 -13.78 -0.80
C GLY A 55 -11.73 -12.92 0.22
N GLU A 56 -12.95 -13.28 0.57
CA GLU A 56 -13.81 -12.47 1.43
C GLU A 56 -13.15 -12.01 2.74
N PRO A 57 -12.44 -12.87 3.50
CA PRO A 57 -11.80 -12.46 4.75
C PRO A 57 -10.69 -11.43 4.59
N THR A 58 -10.24 -11.19 3.36
CA THR A 58 -9.17 -10.23 3.05
C THR A 58 -9.70 -8.89 2.53
N GLN A 59 -11.01 -8.77 2.32
CA GLN A 59 -11.63 -7.54 1.83
C GLN A 59 -11.37 -6.38 2.78
N GLY A 60 -11.21 -5.20 2.22
CA GLY A 60 -11.02 -3.96 2.96
C GLY A 60 -11.48 -2.76 2.16
N ALA A 61 -11.67 -1.66 2.84
CA ALA A 61 -11.98 -0.36 2.24
C ALA A 61 -11.22 0.73 2.96
N GLY A 62 -10.67 1.67 2.21
CA GLY A 62 -9.92 2.78 2.80
C GLY A 62 -9.22 3.64 1.77
N ALA A 63 -8.63 4.71 2.26
CA ALA A 63 -7.83 5.63 1.48
C ALA A 63 -6.59 6.06 2.24
N VAL A 64 -5.49 6.23 1.52
CA VAL A 64 -4.27 6.86 2.00
C VAL A 64 -3.97 8.06 1.11
N ALA A 65 -3.83 9.24 1.72
CA ALA A 65 -3.47 10.48 1.04
C ALA A 65 -2.03 10.85 1.41
N MET A 66 -1.22 11.16 0.40
CA MET A 66 0.20 11.47 0.55
C MET A 66 0.52 12.77 -0.18
N ILE A 67 1.13 13.72 0.52
CA ILE A 67 1.66 14.93 -0.09
C ILE A 67 3.13 14.70 -0.42
N ILE A 68 3.45 14.80 -1.70
CA ILE A 68 4.83 14.73 -2.21
C ILE A 68 5.30 16.16 -2.42
N SER A 69 6.48 16.48 -1.90
CA SER A 69 7.08 17.81 -1.99
C SER A 69 8.60 17.71 -2.18
N HIS A 70 9.22 18.77 -2.65
CA HIS A 70 10.67 18.85 -2.80
C HIS A 70 11.38 18.81 -1.43
N GLU A 71 10.75 19.41 -0.41
CA GLU A 71 11.22 19.38 0.96
C GLU A 71 10.33 18.41 1.77
N PRO A 72 10.76 17.16 1.98
CA PRO A 72 9.98 16.17 2.71
C PRO A 72 9.98 16.45 4.22
N SER A 73 8.84 16.22 4.88
CA SER A 73 8.71 16.38 6.34
C SER A 73 8.69 15.06 7.12
N ILE A 74 8.52 13.92 6.44
CA ILE A 74 8.48 12.60 7.07
C ILE A 74 9.56 11.68 6.50
N LEU A 75 9.53 11.47 5.17
CA LEU A 75 10.39 10.54 4.46
C LEU A 75 10.95 11.18 3.20
N LYS A 76 12.25 11.09 3.00
CA LYS A 76 12.90 11.39 1.74
C LYS A 76 12.91 10.11 0.89
N LEU A 77 12.24 10.13 -0.26
CA LEU A 77 12.34 9.05 -1.25
C LEU A 77 13.75 9.04 -1.86
N ASN A 78 14.37 7.88 -1.89
CA ASN A 78 15.67 7.71 -2.51
C ASN A 78 15.54 7.47 -4.02
N ASP A 79 16.61 7.79 -4.81
CA ASP A 79 16.65 7.58 -6.26
C ASP A 79 17.20 6.19 -6.59
N ASP A 80 16.54 5.16 -6.09
CA ASP A 80 17.06 3.79 -6.07
C ASP A 80 16.07 2.72 -6.52
N ALA A 81 14.91 3.11 -7.03
CA ALA A 81 13.84 2.21 -7.39
C ALA A 81 14.25 1.18 -8.47
N VAL A 82 13.82 -0.05 -8.28
CA VAL A 82 13.99 -1.15 -9.23
C VAL A 82 12.67 -1.86 -9.44
N ALA A 83 12.14 -1.76 -10.65
CA ALA A 83 10.93 -2.45 -11.06
C ALA A 83 11.25 -3.73 -11.85
N CYS A 84 10.39 -4.73 -11.67
CA CYS A 84 10.36 -5.98 -12.44
C CYS A 84 8.93 -6.18 -12.96
N THR A 85 8.79 -6.35 -14.28
CA THR A 85 7.50 -6.54 -14.95
C THR A 85 7.48 -7.87 -15.66
N GLU A 86 6.42 -8.64 -15.45
CA GLU A 86 6.15 -9.88 -16.13
C GLU A 86 4.68 -9.95 -16.58
N ASP A 87 4.40 -10.69 -17.64
CA ASP A 87 3.04 -10.94 -18.11
C ASP A 87 2.45 -12.17 -17.38
N VAL A 88 1.72 -11.91 -16.28
CA VAL A 88 1.19 -12.95 -15.38
C VAL A 88 -0.28 -12.71 -15.08
N TYR A 89 -1.14 -13.63 -15.49
CA TYR A 89 -2.58 -13.58 -15.23
C TYR A 89 -2.94 -14.27 -13.92
N ASP A 90 -2.47 -13.70 -12.80
CA ASP A 90 -2.62 -14.25 -11.46
C ASP A 90 -3.90 -13.78 -10.77
N PHE A 91 -4.29 -12.53 -10.99
CA PHE A 91 -5.49 -11.89 -10.44
C PHE A 91 -6.00 -10.84 -11.42
N TRP A 92 -7.21 -11.03 -11.94
CA TRP A 92 -7.79 -10.11 -12.92
C TRP A 92 -9.32 -10.18 -12.91
N ARG A 93 -9.98 -9.17 -13.42
CA ARG A 93 -11.42 -9.18 -13.63
C ARG A 93 -11.74 -9.27 -15.13
N PRO A 94 -12.18 -10.44 -15.63
CA PRO A 94 -12.62 -10.56 -17.01
C PRO A 94 -13.80 -9.63 -17.33
N THR A 95 -13.90 -9.23 -18.59
CA THR A 95 -15.05 -8.43 -19.07
C THR A 95 -16.36 -9.19 -18.80
N GLY A 96 -17.34 -8.50 -18.22
CA GLY A 96 -18.63 -9.08 -17.85
C GLY A 96 -18.68 -9.85 -16.53
N HIS A 97 -17.54 -10.01 -15.84
CA HIS A 97 -17.50 -10.58 -14.49
C HIS A 97 -17.67 -9.48 -13.44
N LYS A 98 -18.47 -9.77 -12.42
CA LYS A 98 -18.75 -8.85 -11.30
C LYS A 98 -17.53 -8.72 -10.39
N TYR A 99 -16.88 -9.84 -10.08
CA TYR A 99 -15.71 -9.92 -9.22
C TYR A 99 -14.47 -10.37 -9.97
N PRO A 100 -13.28 -10.01 -9.46
CA PRO A 100 -12.05 -10.53 -10.00
C PRO A 100 -11.90 -12.02 -9.72
N LEU A 101 -11.19 -12.70 -10.60
CA LEU A 101 -10.76 -14.08 -10.45
C LEU A 101 -9.33 -14.11 -9.92
N VAL A 102 -9.02 -15.10 -9.08
CA VAL A 102 -7.69 -15.29 -8.52
C VAL A 102 -7.20 -16.71 -8.72
N ALA A 103 -5.99 -16.84 -9.27
CA ALA A 103 -5.22 -18.08 -9.26
C ALA A 103 -4.27 -18.06 -8.05
N GLY A 104 -4.77 -18.38 -6.85
CA GLY A 104 -4.13 -18.07 -5.57
C GLY A 104 -2.72 -18.63 -5.41
N ALA A 105 -2.41 -19.82 -5.92
CA ALA A 105 -1.05 -20.36 -5.90
C ALA A 105 -0.12 -19.57 -6.82
N LEU A 106 -0.56 -19.31 -8.06
CA LEU A 106 0.19 -18.52 -9.04
C LEU A 106 0.43 -17.10 -8.52
N SER A 107 -0.60 -16.46 -7.95
CA SER A 107 -0.50 -15.10 -7.40
C SER A 107 0.53 -15.00 -6.27
N LYS A 108 0.53 -15.96 -5.36
CA LYS A 108 1.53 -16.04 -4.28
C LYS A 108 2.94 -16.19 -4.86
N ASP A 109 3.12 -17.10 -5.80
CA ASP A 109 4.43 -17.40 -6.37
C ASP A 109 4.96 -16.25 -7.22
N ALA A 110 4.09 -15.59 -8.01
CA ALA A 110 4.41 -14.37 -8.77
C ALA A 110 4.84 -13.22 -7.85
N TYR A 111 4.10 -12.99 -6.77
CA TYR A 111 4.43 -11.97 -5.77
C TYR A 111 5.82 -12.20 -5.15
N ILE A 112 6.10 -13.42 -4.66
CA ILE A 112 7.38 -13.76 -4.03
C ILE A 112 8.52 -13.65 -5.03
N LYS A 113 8.35 -14.18 -6.25
CA LYS A 113 9.33 -14.10 -7.33
C LYS A 113 9.64 -12.64 -7.67
N SER A 114 8.62 -11.82 -7.90
CA SER A 114 8.79 -10.42 -8.23
C SER A 114 9.53 -9.65 -7.13
N PHE A 115 9.24 -9.94 -5.85
CA PHE A 115 10.00 -9.39 -4.74
C PHE A 115 11.47 -9.81 -4.78
N GLN A 116 11.75 -11.10 -4.94
CA GLN A 116 13.13 -11.60 -4.98
C GLN A 116 13.93 -10.99 -6.13
N GLU A 117 13.33 -10.88 -7.31
CA GLU A 117 14.00 -10.31 -8.49
C GLU A 117 14.27 -8.82 -8.32
N SER A 118 13.28 -8.03 -7.89
CA SER A 118 13.47 -6.59 -7.67
C SER A 118 14.43 -6.31 -6.51
N TRP A 119 14.38 -7.08 -5.42
CA TRP A 119 15.32 -6.98 -4.31
C TRP A 119 16.76 -7.33 -4.72
N ASN A 120 16.96 -8.46 -5.40
CA ASN A 120 18.29 -8.90 -5.80
C ASN A 120 18.96 -7.89 -6.75
N GLU A 121 18.20 -7.35 -7.69
CA GLU A 121 18.70 -6.33 -8.60
C GLU A 121 18.94 -5.00 -7.89
N TYR A 122 18.06 -4.60 -6.94
CA TYR A 122 18.25 -3.44 -6.08
C TYR A 122 19.54 -3.58 -5.25
N ALA A 123 19.69 -4.69 -4.54
CA ALA A 123 20.87 -4.97 -3.71
C ALA A 123 22.17 -4.90 -4.52
N ARG A 124 22.14 -5.46 -5.75
CA ARG A 124 23.26 -5.41 -6.68
C ARG A 124 23.59 -3.98 -7.18
N ARG A 125 22.55 -3.18 -7.53
CA ARG A 125 22.74 -1.82 -8.06
C ARG A 125 23.22 -0.86 -6.99
N GLN A 126 22.70 -0.98 -5.79
CA GLN A 126 22.93 -0.04 -4.69
C GLN A 126 24.05 -0.49 -3.74
N ASP A 127 24.62 -1.69 -3.94
CA ASP A 127 25.59 -2.31 -3.02
C ASP A 127 25.04 -2.35 -1.58
N LYS A 128 23.79 -2.82 -1.44
CA LYS A 128 23.03 -2.87 -0.20
C LYS A 128 22.71 -4.30 0.23
N SER A 129 22.54 -4.47 1.52
CA SER A 129 22.12 -5.70 2.18
C SER A 129 20.89 -5.45 3.07
N LEU A 130 20.31 -6.51 3.60
CA LEU A 130 19.18 -6.40 4.56
C LEU A 130 19.58 -5.65 5.85
N ALA A 131 20.85 -5.60 6.20
CA ALA A 131 21.36 -4.89 7.37
C ALA A 131 21.23 -3.36 7.25
N ASP A 132 21.14 -2.84 6.03
CA ASP A 132 21.00 -1.40 5.75
C ASP A 132 19.60 -0.85 6.05
N PHE A 133 18.62 -1.71 6.30
CA PHE A 133 17.23 -1.32 6.51
C PHE A 133 16.78 -1.52 7.95
N GLU A 134 16.10 -0.53 8.52
CA GLU A 134 15.43 -0.69 9.81
C GLU A 134 14.20 -1.58 9.69
N SER A 135 13.45 -1.44 8.61
CA SER A 135 12.27 -2.23 8.30
C SER A 135 12.05 -2.37 6.80
N LEU A 136 11.27 -3.38 6.43
CA LEU A 136 10.71 -3.53 5.09
C LEU A 136 9.19 -3.48 5.17
N CYS A 137 8.58 -2.58 4.41
CA CYS A 137 7.15 -2.50 4.17
C CYS A 137 6.79 -3.16 2.84
N PHE A 138 5.67 -3.86 2.81
CA PHE A 138 5.22 -4.62 1.65
C PHE A 138 3.81 -4.21 1.24
N HIS A 139 3.48 -4.37 -0.04
CA HIS A 139 2.08 -4.50 -0.41
C HIS A 139 1.46 -5.68 0.33
N VAL A 140 0.34 -5.45 1.00
CA VAL A 140 -0.28 -6.42 1.93
C VAL A 140 -1.68 -6.76 1.45
N PRO A 141 -1.86 -7.71 0.51
CA PRO A 141 -3.19 -8.22 0.17
C PRO A 141 -3.81 -9.01 1.34
N PHE A 142 -2.98 -9.57 2.19
CA PHE A 142 -3.26 -10.09 3.54
C PHE A 142 -1.96 -10.17 4.32
N THR A 143 -2.04 -10.04 5.63
CA THR A 143 -0.85 -9.81 6.49
C THR A 143 0.23 -10.87 6.42
N LYS A 144 -0.10 -12.13 6.05
CA LYS A 144 0.89 -13.19 5.89
C LYS A 144 1.66 -13.14 4.57
N MET A 145 1.25 -12.32 3.57
CA MET A 145 1.90 -12.32 2.27
C MET A 145 3.29 -11.66 2.34
N GLY A 146 3.39 -10.47 2.92
CA GLY A 146 4.69 -9.81 3.09
C GLY A 146 5.62 -10.60 4.02
N GLN A 147 5.08 -11.32 5.03
CA GLN A 147 5.88 -12.23 5.86
C GLN A 147 6.53 -13.33 5.00
N LYS A 148 5.78 -13.94 4.08
CA LYS A 148 6.32 -14.99 3.19
C LYS A 148 7.39 -14.44 2.24
N ALA A 149 7.21 -13.20 1.75
CA ALA A 149 8.23 -12.54 0.95
C ALA A 149 9.49 -12.27 1.77
N LEU A 150 9.37 -11.70 2.96
CA LEU A 150 10.49 -11.49 3.87
C LEU A 150 11.20 -12.82 4.19
N ASP A 151 10.46 -13.86 4.53
CA ASP A 151 11.01 -15.18 4.84
C ASP A 151 11.77 -15.80 3.66
N SER A 152 11.46 -15.41 2.43
CA SER A 152 12.15 -15.93 1.22
C SER A 152 13.57 -15.42 1.02
N ILE A 153 13.97 -14.36 1.73
CA ILE A 153 15.32 -13.76 1.64
C ILE A 153 16.00 -13.56 2.99
N ILE A 154 15.29 -13.75 4.10
CA ILE A 154 15.77 -13.37 5.43
C ILE A 154 17.01 -14.13 5.87
N ASP A 155 17.17 -15.36 5.40
CA ASP A 155 18.31 -16.23 5.76
C ASP A 155 19.65 -15.72 5.21
N TYR A 156 19.65 -14.74 4.31
CA TYR A 156 20.87 -14.05 3.86
C TYR A 156 21.39 -13.03 4.89
N ALA A 157 20.62 -12.71 5.93
CA ALA A 157 20.99 -11.77 6.96
C ALA A 157 21.51 -12.45 8.23
N ASP A 158 22.30 -11.73 9.03
CA ASP A 158 22.68 -12.15 10.38
C ASP A 158 21.47 -12.20 11.34
N ASP A 159 21.62 -12.93 12.46
CA ASP A 159 20.56 -13.14 13.44
C ASP A 159 19.96 -11.84 14.01
N THR A 160 20.76 -10.81 14.16
CA THR A 160 20.31 -9.51 14.69
C THR A 160 19.39 -8.82 13.68
N THR A 161 19.81 -8.78 12.44
CA THR A 161 19.05 -8.24 11.31
C THR A 161 17.75 -9.02 11.09
N GLN A 162 17.81 -10.35 11.14
CA GLN A 162 16.63 -11.21 11.03
C GLN A 162 15.59 -10.88 12.12
N LYS A 163 16.02 -10.79 13.39
CA LYS A 163 15.13 -10.46 14.52
C LYS A 163 14.52 -9.07 14.35
N ARG A 164 15.32 -8.07 13.96
CA ARG A 164 14.87 -6.70 13.73
C ARG A 164 13.79 -6.65 12.65
N LEU A 165 14.07 -7.21 11.46
CA LEU A 165 13.15 -7.17 10.32
C LEU A 165 11.86 -7.96 10.58
N LYS A 166 11.94 -9.12 11.23
CA LYS A 166 10.75 -9.89 11.62
C LYS A 166 9.89 -9.15 12.65
N SER A 167 10.52 -8.48 13.62
CA SER A 167 9.81 -7.68 14.61
C SER A 167 9.16 -6.44 13.97
N SER A 168 9.92 -5.67 13.18
CA SER A 168 9.42 -4.45 12.55
C SER A 168 8.29 -4.73 11.53
N TYR A 169 8.30 -5.90 10.90
CA TYR A 169 7.21 -6.33 10.04
C TYR A 169 5.87 -6.43 10.79
N GLN A 170 5.87 -6.89 12.05
CA GLN A 170 4.65 -6.96 12.86
C GLN A 170 4.07 -5.57 13.15
N ASP A 171 4.94 -4.59 13.36
CA ASP A 171 4.55 -3.18 13.52
C ASP A 171 4.02 -2.62 12.21
N ALA A 172 4.69 -2.91 11.08
CA ALA A 172 4.28 -2.48 9.75
C ALA A 172 2.89 -2.98 9.33
N VAL A 173 2.47 -4.17 9.74
CA VAL A 173 1.15 -4.72 9.36
C VAL A 173 0.06 -4.54 10.41
N TYR A 174 0.33 -3.80 11.48
CA TYR A 174 -0.62 -3.66 12.57
C TYR A 174 -1.95 -3.04 12.10
N TYR A 175 -1.95 -1.92 11.38
CA TYR A 175 -3.17 -1.32 10.85
C TYR A 175 -3.82 -2.15 9.75
N ASN A 176 -3.04 -2.83 8.92
CA ASN A 176 -3.59 -3.70 7.86
C ASN A 176 -4.44 -4.84 8.42
N ARG A 177 -4.20 -5.30 9.66
CA ARG A 177 -5.03 -6.32 10.32
C ARG A 177 -6.45 -5.85 10.60
N TYR A 178 -6.63 -4.54 10.78
CA TYR A 178 -7.93 -3.94 11.09
C TYR A 178 -8.67 -3.44 9.85
N VAL A 179 -7.93 -3.10 8.78
CA VAL A 179 -8.49 -2.49 7.58
C VAL A 179 -8.72 -3.51 6.46
N GLY A 180 -7.86 -4.51 6.35
CA GLY A 180 -7.87 -5.46 5.23
C GLY A 180 -7.15 -4.92 4.00
N ASN A 181 -7.41 -5.54 2.84
CA ASN A 181 -6.80 -5.14 1.57
C ASN A 181 -7.49 -3.89 1.01
N ILE A 182 -6.73 -2.84 0.79
CA ILE A 182 -7.15 -1.62 0.09
C ILE A 182 -6.32 -1.41 -1.18
N TYR A 183 -5.97 -2.51 -1.86
CA TYR A 183 -5.17 -2.56 -3.08
C TYR A 183 -3.91 -1.71 -2.97
N THR A 184 -3.73 -0.72 -3.84
CA THR A 184 -2.51 0.10 -3.88
C THR A 184 -2.24 0.87 -2.58
N GLY A 185 -3.28 1.20 -1.81
CA GLY A 185 -3.15 1.84 -0.49
C GLY A 185 -2.54 0.95 0.59
N SER A 186 -2.58 -0.39 0.42
CA SER A 186 -2.14 -1.33 1.47
C SER A 186 -0.65 -1.22 1.83
N LEU A 187 0.24 -0.91 0.87
CA LEU A 187 1.65 -0.65 1.14
C LEU A 187 1.82 0.61 2.00
N TYR A 188 1.12 1.67 1.64
CA TYR A 188 1.26 2.96 2.34
C TYR A 188 0.57 2.95 3.70
N LEU A 189 -0.49 2.16 3.87
CA LEU A 189 -1.06 1.86 5.19
C LEU A 189 -0.06 1.09 6.06
N SER A 190 0.68 0.15 5.47
CA SER A 190 1.77 -0.56 6.16
C SER A 190 2.89 0.40 6.59
N LEU A 191 3.24 1.37 5.75
CA LEU A 191 4.20 2.40 6.07
C LEU A 191 3.72 3.31 7.23
N ILE A 192 2.47 3.79 7.17
CA ILE A 192 1.86 4.57 8.26
C ILE A 192 1.87 3.77 9.57
N SER A 193 1.45 2.51 9.51
CA SER A 193 1.46 1.62 10.67
C SER A 193 2.85 1.54 11.30
N LEU A 194 3.90 1.31 10.50
CA LEU A 194 5.28 1.25 10.97
C LEU A 194 5.72 2.57 11.64
N LEU A 195 5.45 3.70 10.99
CA LEU A 195 5.83 5.04 11.47
C LEU A 195 5.21 5.38 12.82
N GLU A 196 4.00 4.88 13.08
CA GLU A 196 3.21 5.23 14.27
C GLU A 196 3.31 4.22 15.40
N THR A 197 3.71 2.98 15.14
CA THR A 197 3.74 1.91 16.14
C THR A 197 5.16 1.52 16.59
N ARG A 198 6.19 1.90 15.82
CA ARG A 198 7.58 1.59 16.11
C ARG A 198 8.36 2.83 16.53
N ASP A 199 9.25 2.70 17.53
CA ASP A 199 10.17 3.77 17.87
C ASP A 199 11.31 3.88 16.85
N LEU A 200 11.04 4.60 15.78
CA LEU A 200 11.97 4.87 14.69
C LEU A 200 12.83 6.11 15.00
N LYS A 201 14.00 6.20 14.35
CA LYS A 201 14.95 7.30 14.47
C LYS A 201 15.21 7.95 13.11
N GLU A 202 15.55 9.23 13.16
CA GLU A 202 16.03 10.01 12.02
C GLU A 202 17.22 9.32 11.34
N GLY A 203 17.28 9.42 10.02
CA GLY A 203 18.32 8.80 9.20
C GLY A 203 18.15 7.30 8.95
N GLN A 204 17.22 6.60 9.62
CA GLN A 204 16.94 5.20 9.34
C GLN A 204 16.28 5.05 7.97
N THR A 205 16.66 3.97 7.27
CA THR A 205 16.15 3.64 5.94
C THR A 205 15.08 2.56 6.04
N ILE A 206 13.97 2.79 5.35
CA ILE A 206 12.84 1.87 5.19
C ILE A 206 12.82 1.38 3.74
N GLY A 207 12.82 0.08 3.53
CA GLY A 207 12.58 -0.52 2.23
C GLY A 207 11.08 -0.69 1.98
N LEU A 208 10.64 -0.46 0.74
CA LEU A 208 9.25 -0.58 0.34
C LEU A 208 9.15 -1.49 -0.90
N PHE A 209 8.30 -2.49 -0.81
CA PHE A 209 7.97 -3.35 -1.94
C PHE A 209 6.51 -3.18 -2.35
N SER A 210 6.30 -2.64 -3.54
CA SER A 210 5.00 -2.51 -4.20
C SER A 210 4.81 -3.64 -5.20
N TYR A 211 3.60 -4.16 -5.29
CA TYR A 211 3.24 -5.21 -6.25
C TYR A 211 1.83 -4.98 -6.77
N GLY A 212 1.66 -5.09 -8.08
CA GLY A 212 0.37 -5.15 -8.76
C GLY A 212 0.31 -6.37 -9.66
N SER A 213 -0.79 -7.13 -9.54
CA SER A 213 -1.04 -8.29 -10.40
C SER A 213 -1.14 -7.88 -11.87
N GLY A 214 -0.61 -8.73 -12.78
CA GLY A 214 -0.58 -8.46 -14.20
C GLY A 214 0.77 -8.65 -14.91
N SER A 215 1.97 -8.43 -14.32
CA SER A 215 2.32 -8.03 -12.98
C SER A 215 3.46 -7.02 -13.00
N VAL A 216 3.49 -6.16 -12.02
CA VAL A 216 4.64 -5.27 -11.77
C VAL A 216 4.99 -5.31 -10.30
N GLY A 217 6.27 -5.54 -9.98
CA GLY A 217 6.81 -5.36 -8.65
C GLY A 217 7.91 -4.32 -8.65
N GLU A 218 7.98 -3.48 -7.64
CA GLU A 218 9.01 -2.46 -7.49
C GLU A 218 9.51 -2.43 -6.05
N PHE A 219 10.84 -2.53 -5.90
CA PHE A 219 11.51 -2.27 -4.64
C PHE A 219 12.21 -0.90 -4.70
N PHE A 220 11.98 -0.09 -3.67
CA PHE A 220 12.59 1.22 -3.51
C PHE A 220 12.78 1.52 -2.02
N SER A 221 13.49 2.59 -1.69
CA SER A 221 13.69 2.96 -0.30
C SER A 221 13.39 4.43 0.00
N ALA A 222 13.20 4.69 1.27
CA ALA A 222 13.04 6.04 1.80
C ALA A 222 13.79 6.17 3.13
N THR A 223 14.28 7.37 3.41
CA THR A 223 15.02 7.71 4.63
C THR A 223 14.22 8.67 5.49
N LEU A 224 14.11 8.39 6.78
CA LEU A 224 13.43 9.24 7.74
C LEU A 224 14.20 10.56 7.91
N VAL A 225 13.49 11.68 7.77
CA VAL A 225 14.10 13.01 7.93
C VAL A 225 14.07 13.48 9.40
N ASP A 226 14.87 14.51 9.70
CA ASP A 226 14.90 15.12 11.02
C ASP A 226 13.52 15.70 11.38
N GLY A 227 13.06 15.48 12.61
CA GLY A 227 11.78 15.99 13.11
C GLY A 227 10.54 15.28 12.56
N PHE A 228 10.66 14.17 11.84
CA PHE A 228 9.53 13.47 11.21
C PHE A 228 8.39 13.14 12.17
N LYS A 229 8.69 12.88 13.44
CA LYS A 229 7.69 12.52 14.47
C LYS A 229 6.67 13.63 14.71
N ASP A 230 7.05 14.89 14.53
CA ASP A 230 6.17 16.04 14.72
C ASP A 230 5.11 16.17 13.62
N HIS A 231 5.26 15.38 12.53
CA HIS A 231 4.35 15.36 11.39
C HIS A 231 3.48 14.10 11.32
N LEU A 232 3.55 13.22 12.35
CA LEU A 232 2.69 12.05 12.43
C LEU A 232 1.37 12.42 13.12
N ASP A 233 0.26 11.90 12.62
CA ASP A 233 -1.10 12.16 13.16
C ASP A 233 -1.69 10.90 13.80
N ILE A 234 -0.97 10.36 14.77
CA ILE A 234 -1.27 9.09 15.45
C ILE A 234 -2.68 9.11 16.06
N GLU A 235 -3.03 10.22 16.73
CA GLU A 235 -4.31 10.33 17.43
C GLU A 235 -5.50 10.28 16.48
N SER A 236 -5.44 11.01 15.36
CA SER A 236 -6.50 11.01 14.34
C SER A 236 -6.64 9.63 13.69
N HIS A 237 -5.54 8.98 13.33
CA HIS A 237 -5.59 7.66 12.70
C HIS A 237 -6.11 6.58 13.65
N GLN A 238 -5.69 6.60 14.92
CA GLN A 238 -6.22 5.69 15.93
C GLN A 238 -7.70 5.96 16.21
N SER A 239 -8.12 7.21 16.29
CA SER A 239 -9.52 7.59 16.45
C SER A 239 -10.37 7.09 15.29
N LEU A 240 -9.90 7.24 14.05
CA LEU A 240 -10.58 6.73 12.86
C LEU A 240 -10.82 5.22 12.94
N LEU A 241 -9.82 4.46 13.39
CA LEU A 241 -9.93 3.00 13.52
C LEU A 241 -10.85 2.59 14.68
N ASN A 242 -10.78 3.32 15.81
CA ASN A 242 -11.53 3.00 17.02
C ASN A 242 -13.01 3.39 16.93
N ASN A 243 -13.35 4.40 16.13
CA ASN A 243 -14.74 4.86 15.95
C ASN A 243 -15.55 4.04 14.96
N ARG A 244 -14.99 2.97 14.39
CA ARG A 244 -15.74 2.07 13.53
C ARG A 244 -16.82 1.34 14.33
N ILE A 245 -17.98 1.16 13.70
CA ILE A 245 -19.13 0.47 14.30
C ILE A 245 -19.06 -0.99 13.85
N GLU A 246 -19.08 -1.92 14.82
CA GLU A 246 -19.24 -3.34 14.56
C GLU A 246 -20.68 -3.62 14.12
N VAL A 247 -20.82 -4.37 13.03
CA VAL A 247 -22.13 -4.80 12.51
C VAL A 247 -22.22 -6.32 12.59
N SER A 248 -23.45 -6.85 12.65
CA SER A 248 -23.68 -8.28 12.57
C SER A 248 -23.38 -8.84 11.18
N VAL A 249 -23.22 -10.16 11.07
CA VAL A 249 -23.03 -10.82 9.77
C VAL A 249 -24.21 -10.57 8.85
N ASP A 250 -25.44 -10.66 9.36
CA ASP A 250 -26.65 -10.43 8.57
C ASP A 250 -26.74 -8.99 8.03
N GLU A 251 -26.33 -7.99 8.83
CA GLU A 251 -26.25 -6.60 8.39
C GLU A 251 -25.16 -6.40 7.32
N TYR A 252 -23.99 -7.02 7.50
CA TYR A 252 -22.91 -7.00 6.52
C TYR A 252 -23.37 -7.62 5.19
N GLU A 253 -23.97 -8.81 5.21
CA GLU A 253 -24.46 -9.48 4.01
C GLU A 253 -25.56 -8.67 3.30
N SER A 254 -26.52 -8.14 4.05
CA SER A 254 -27.56 -7.27 3.50
C SER A 254 -26.98 -6.00 2.85
N PHE A 255 -26.01 -5.38 3.50
CA PHE A 255 -25.32 -4.20 2.97
C PHE A 255 -24.55 -4.54 1.69
N PHE A 256 -23.82 -5.65 1.69
CA PHE A 256 -23.06 -6.13 0.55
C PHE A 256 -23.96 -6.40 -0.67
N GLU A 257 -25.08 -7.13 -0.47
CA GLU A 257 -26.07 -7.43 -1.51
C GLU A 257 -26.72 -6.17 -2.09
N ARG A 258 -27.04 -5.20 -1.23
CA ARG A 258 -27.61 -3.92 -1.67
C ARG A 258 -26.67 -3.17 -2.61
N PHE A 259 -25.39 -3.10 -2.28
CA PHE A 259 -24.38 -2.51 -3.18
C PHE A 259 -24.16 -3.31 -4.45
N ASP A 260 -24.28 -4.62 -4.36
CA ASP A 260 -24.13 -5.53 -5.48
C ASP A 260 -25.24 -5.41 -6.51
N ASN A 261 -26.44 -5.04 -6.05
CA ASN A 261 -27.64 -4.90 -6.88
C ASN A 261 -27.86 -3.46 -7.37
N LEU A 262 -26.98 -2.51 -7.00
CA LEU A 262 -27.01 -1.17 -7.61
C LEU A 262 -26.63 -1.32 -9.10
N GLU A 263 -27.63 -1.15 -9.96
CA GLU A 263 -27.38 -0.99 -11.40
C GLU A 263 -26.59 0.28 -11.64
N PHE A 264 -25.66 0.26 -12.56
CA PHE A 264 -24.73 1.37 -12.89
C PHE A 264 -25.46 2.68 -13.30
N ASN A 265 -26.77 2.68 -13.44
CA ASN A 265 -27.58 3.80 -13.91
C ASN A 265 -28.41 4.48 -12.83
N HIS A 266 -28.30 4.12 -11.56
CA HIS A 266 -28.95 4.84 -10.50
C HIS A 266 -28.06 5.99 -10.02
N GLU A 267 -28.54 7.21 -10.17
CA GLU A 267 -27.99 8.36 -9.43
C GLU A 267 -28.13 8.06 -7.94
N LEU A 268 -26.99 7.94 -7.25
CA LEU A 268 -26.97 7.89 -5.80
C LEU A 268 -27.45 9.26 -5.31
N GLU A 269 -28.70 9.35 -4.85
CA GLU A 269 -29.13 10.47 -4.02
C GLU A 269 -28.29 10.46 -2.74
N GLN A 270 -27.24 11.23 -2.73
CA GLN A 270 -26.53 11.52 -1.49
C GLN A 270 -27.44 12.33 -0.59
N SER A 271 -27.78 11.78 0.56
CA SER A 271 -28.50 12.55 1.58
C SER A 271 -27.62 13.72 2.04
N ALA A 272 -28.23 14.82 2.46
CA ALA A 272 -27.53 15.99 2.99
C ALA A 272 -26.73 15.66 4.28
N GLU A 273 -27.00 14.52 4.89
CA GLU A 273 -26.36 14.00 6.10
C GLU A 273 -25.03 13.27 5.80
N ASP A 274 -24.78 12.90 4.53
CA ASP A 274 -23.54 12.23 4.07
C ASP A 274 -22.43 13.22 3.62
N LYS A 275 -22.57 14.51 3.94
CA LYS A 275 -21.61 15.57 3.57
C LYS A 275 -20.73 16.00 4.72
#